data_e519512eb398e22252535ca27ae065f9
#
_entry.id   e519512eb398e22252535ca27ae065f9
#
_cell.length_a   1.000
_cell.length_b   1.000
_cell.length_c   1.000
_cell.angle_alpha   90.00
_cell.angle_beta   90.00
_cell.angle_gamma   90.00
#
_symmetry.space_group_name_H-M   'P 1'
#
loop_
_entity.id
_entity.type
_entity.pdbx_description
1 polymer ?
#
loop_
_entity_poly.entity_id
_entity_poly.type
_entity_poly.pdbx_seq_one_letter_code
_entity_poly.pdbx_strand_id
1 'polypeptide(L)'
;MSTVSLSLDEIFDLAKKTLLANGCDDETASILSDLIRNAERDGSLSHGLFRLPAYVSGLKSGKINGKGKQELKKISASVIKVQGNNCLAPVVLNKGLPELAKAAKENGVAVLAINNSHHMAAMWPETEKLAEEGLVAFACTSYKPAAVSYTHLTLPTKRIV
;
A
#
# COMPACT_ATOMS: atom_id res chain seq x y z
N MET A 1 -22.53 -14.39 -16.58
CA MET A 1 -22.32 -13.81 -15.23
C MET A 1 -23.04 -12.48 -15.19
N SER A 2 -23.89 -12.26 -14.18
CA SER A 2 -24.52 -10.93 -13.97
C SER A 2 -23.46 -9.97 -13.45
N THR A 3 -23.24 -8.89 -14.15
CA THR A 3 -22.39 -7.76 -13.68
C THR A 3 -23.22 -6.81 -12.85
N VAL A 4 -22.67 -6.35 -11.75
CA VAL A 4 -23.26 -5.29 -10.91
C VAL A 4 -22.39 -4.06 -11.08
N SER A 5 -23.02 -2.91 -11.35
CA SER A 5 -22.35 -1.63 -11.38
C SER A 5 -22.45 -0.97 -10.01
N LEU A 6 -21.33 -0.52 -9.48
CA LEU A 6 -21.22 0.20 -8.22
C LEU A 6 -20.55 1.56 -8.45
N SER A 7 -21.01 2.59 -7.74
CA SER A 7 -20.30 3.86 -7.65
C SER A 7 -19.02 3.71 -6.82
N LEU A 8 -18.09 4.64 -6.95
CA LEU A 8 -16.85 4.65 -6.16
C LEU A 8 -17.12 4.74 -4.65
N ASP A 9 -18.17 5.45 -4.25
CA ASP A 9 -18.57 5.57 -2.85
C ASP A 9 -19.17 4.26 -2.33
N GLU A 10 -19.97 3.56 -3.12
CA GLU A 10 -20.48 2.24 -2.76
C GLU A 10 -19.35 1.21 -2.64
N ILE A 11 -18.30 1.30 -3.47
CA ILE A 11 -17.10 0.48 -3.38
C ILE A 11 -16.37 0.75 -2.07
N PHE A 12 -16.16 2.02 -1.74
CA PHE A 12 -15.53 2.42 -0.47
C PHE A 12 -16.31 1.88 0.73
N ASP A 13 -17.61 2.10 0.76
CA ASP A 13 -18.48 1.67 1.87
C ASP A 13 -18.51 0.16 2.03
N LEU A 14 -18.59 -0.59 0.93
CA LEU A 14 -18.55 -2.04 0.92
C LEU A 14 -17.22 -2.55 1.49
N ALA A 15 -16.11 -2.00 1.01
CA ALA A 15 -14.79 -2.37 1.48
C ALA A 15 -14.61 -2.05 2.98
N LYS A 16 -14.99 -0.84 3.41
CA LYS A 16 -14.86 -0.39 4.80
C LYS A 16 -15.70 -1.25 5.76
N LYS A 17 -16.97 -1.47 5.44
CA LYS A 17 -17.85 -2.35 6.23
C LYS A 17 -17.27 -3.75 6.34
N THR A 18 -16.77 -4.30 5.25
CA THR A 18 -16.18 -5.64 5.22
C THR A 18 -14.92 -5.72 6.10
N LEU A 19 -14.03 -4.74 6.01
CA LEU A 19 -12.77 -4.71 6.79
C LEU A 19 -13.05 -4.53 8.29
N LEU A 20 -13.95 -3.64 8.67
CA LEU A 20 -14.38 -3.44 10.05
C LEU A 20 -14.97 -4.73 10.65
N ALA A 21 -15.86 -5.41 9.91
CA ALA A 21 -16.48 -6.67 10.33
C ALA A 21 -15.46 -7.82 10.49
N ASN A 22 -14.27 -7.69 9.91
CA ASN A 22 -13.21 -8.71 9.97
C ASN A 22 -11.98 -8.27 10.79
N GLY A 23 -12.14 -7.28 11.67
CA GLY A 23 -11.19 -6.99 12.73
C GLY A 23 -10.23 -5.83 12.47
N CYS A 24 -10.41 -5.05 11.41
CA CYS A 24 -9.73 -3.76 11.27
C CYS A 24 -10.29 -2.73 12.25
N ASP A 25 -9.45 -1.79 12.68
CA ASP A 25 -9.92 -0.53 13.25
C ASP A 25 -10.39 0.44 12.13
N ASP A 26 -11.00 1.55 12.52
CA ASP A 26 -11.60 2.48 11.54
C ASP A 26 -10.54 3.16 10.66
N GLU A 27 -9.39 3.50 11.22
CA GLU A 27 -8.28 4.12 10.47
C GLU A 27 -7.75 3.16 9.39
N THR A 28 -7.42 1.94 9.78
CA THR A 28 -6.95 0.89 8.85
C THR A 28 -7.99 0.59 7.78
N ALA A 29 -9.25 0.43 8.17
CA ALA A 29 -10.34 0.16 7.23
C ALA A 29 -10.52 1.30 6.23
N SER A 30 -10.45 2.55 6.67
CA SER A 30 -10.58 3.72 5.80
C SER A 30 -9.44 3.81 4.78
N ILE A 31 -8.19 3.66 5.22
CA ILE A 31 -7.00 3.71 4.34
C ILE A 31 -7.08 2.63 3.26
N LEU A 32 -7.43 1.41 3.64
CA LEU A 32 -7.52 0.29 2.70
C LEU A 32 -8.71 0.44 1.73
N SER A 33 -9.81 1.00 2.19
CA SER A 33 -10.98 1.25 1.35
C SER A 33 -10.73 2.35 0.33
N ASP A 34 -10.01 3.40 0.70
CA ASP A 34 -9.55 4.43 -0.23
C ASP A 34 -8.63 3.85 -1.31
N LEU A 35 -7.71 2.98 -0.91
CA LEU A 35 -6.82 2.30 -1.85
C LEU A 35 -7.61 1.45 -2.87
N ILE A 36 -8.56 0.66 -2.38
CA ILE A 36 -9.43 -0.18 -3.23
C ILE A 36 -10.25 0.70 -4.19
N ARG A 37 -10.87 1.76 -3.67
CA ARG A 37 -11.64 2.71 -4.47
C ARG A 37 -10.80 3.34 -5.57
N ASN A 38 -9.59 3.80 -5.25
CA ASN A 38 -8.69 4.42 -6.22
C ASN A 38 -8.22 3.42 -7.26
N ALA A 39 -7.93 2.18 -6.89
CA ALA A 39 -7.58 1.12 -7.84
C ALA A 39 -8.72 0.80 -8.83
N GLU A 40 -9.97 0.78 -8.36
CA GLU A 40 -11.14 0.63 -9.23
C GLU A 40 -11.33 1.85 -10.14
N ARG A 41 -11.20 3.07 -9.62
CA ARG A 41 -11.23 4.31 -10.40
C ARG A 41 -10.23 4.28 -11.55
N ASP A 42 -9.01 3.81 -11.27
CA ASP A 42 -7.90 3.79 -12.21
C ASP A 42 -7.90 2.54 -13.14
N GLY A 43 -8.97 1.73 -13.06
CA GLY A 43 -9.11 0.52 -13.88
C GLY A 43 -8.18 -0.63 -13.49
N SER A 44 -7.51 -0.54 -12.35
CA SER A 44 -6.59 -1.56 -11.83
C SER A 44 -7.33 -2.64 -11.04
N LEU A 45 -8.23 -3.35 -11.67
CA LEU A 45 -9.15 -4.31 -11.05
C LEU A 45 -8.44 -5.38 -10.19
N SER A 46 -7.22 -5.75 -10.56
CA SER A 46 -6.41 -6.71 -9.78
C SER A 46 -5.96 -6.17 -8.42
N HIS A 47 -6.08 -4.87 -8.17
CA HIS A 47 -5.71 -4.19 -6.93
C HIS A 47 -6.90 -3.54 -6.23
N GLY A 48 -8.09 -3.63 -6.82
CA GLY A 48 -9.37 -3.15 -6.28
C GLY A 48 -10.09 -4.18 -5.40
N LEU A 49 -11.39 -4.29 -5.57
CA LEU A 49 -12.26 -5.22 -4.82
C LEU A 49 -11.80 -6.69 -4.91
N PHE A 50 -11.12 -7.05 -5.97
CA PHE A 50 -10.51 -8.39 -6.13
C PHE A 50 -9.60 -8.78 -4.96
N ARG A 51 -8.96 -7.80 -4.30
CA ARG A 51 -8.07 -8.04 -3.16
C ARG A 51 -8.78 -8.26 -1.84
N LEU A 52 -10.00 -7.79 -1.71
CA LEU A 52 -10.73 -7.79 -0.44
C LEU A 52 -10.88 -9.19 0.20
N PRO A 53 -11.20 -10.27 -0.54
CA PRO A 53 -11.25 -11.61 0.03
C PRO A 53 -9.89 -12.08 0.61
N ALA A 54 -8.78 -11.72 -0.04
CA ALA A 54 -7.44 -12.06 0.45
C ALA A 54 -7.09 -11.30 1.74
N TYR A 55 -7.47 -10.03 1.84
CA TYR A 55 -7.30 -9.24 3.07
C TYR A 55 -8.11 -9.84 4.23
N VAL A 56 -9.38 -10.17 3.98
CA VAL A 56 -10.23 -10.83 4.97
C VAL A 56 -9.64 -12.17 5.43
N SER A 57 -9.15 -12.99 4.51
CA SER A 57 -8.50 -14.26 4.85
C SER A 57 -7.24 -14.05 5.70
N GLY A 58 -6.42 -13.06 5.36
CA GLY A 58 -5.24 -12.68 6.13
C GLY A 58 -5.57 -12.20 7.55
N LEU A 59 -6.60 -11.39 7.71
CA LEU A 59 -7.09 -10.91 9.01
C LEU A 59 -7.61 -12.08 9.86
N LYS A 60 -8.46 -12.94 9.30
CA LYS A 60 -9.03 -14.11 10.01
C LYS A 60 -7.96 -15.11 10.43
N SER A 61 -6.92 -15.28 9.65
CA SER A 61 -5.80 -16.19 9.98
C SER A 61 -4.78 -15.59 10.93
N GLY A 62 -4.92 -14.32 11.33
CA GLY A 62 -3.95 -13.61 12.18
C GLY A 62 -2.63 -13.25 11.49
N LYS A 63 -2.50 -13.50 10.18
CA LYS A 63 -1.31 -13.11 9.40
C LYS A 63 -1.23 -11.61 9.16
N ILE A 64 -2.37 -10.97 9.06
CA ILE A 64 -2.48 -9.51 8.93
C ILE A 64 -3.00 -8.95 10.24
N ASN A 65 -2.32 -7.92 10.73
CA ASN A 65 -2.77 -7.17 11.88
C ASN A 65 -3.63 -5.98 11.42
N GLY A 66 -4.92 -6.02 11.71
CA GLY A 66 -5.87 -4.97 11.34
C GLY A 66 -5.94 -3.79 12.31
N LYS A 67 -5.21 -3.84 13.43
CA LYS A 67 -5.22 -2.84 14.52
C LYS A 67 -3.83 -2.49 15.01
N GLY A 68 -2.82 -2.78 14.21
CA GLY A 68 -1.44 -2.63 14.60
C GLY A 68 -1.01 -1.17 14.67
N LYS A 69 -0.40 -0.79 15.77
CA LYS A 69 0.27 0.50 15.88
C LYS A 69 1.63 0.40 15.18
N GLN A 70 1.85 1.29 14.21
CA GLN A 70 3.12 1.42 13.53
C GLN A 70 4.06 2.27 14.38
N GLU A 71 5.32 1.86 14.46
CA GLU A 71 6.36 2.61 15.17
C GLU A 71 7.28 3.31 14.17
N LEU A 72 7.29 4.63 14.21
CA LEU A 72 8.16 5.45 13.38
C LEU A 72 9.39 5.85 14.17
N LYS A 73 10.56 5.67 13.55
CA LYS A 73 11.86 6.08 14.11
C LYS A 73 12.65 6.85 13.08
N LYS A 74 13.10 8.04 13.42
CA LYS A 74 14.12 8.78 12.64
C LYS A 74 15.49 8.20 12.96
N ILE A 75 16.13 7.64 11.97
CA ILE A 75 17.48 7.05 12.09
C ILE A 75 18.55 8.13 11.88
N SER A 76 18.29 9.03 10.93
CA SER A 76 19.11 10.22 10.66
C SER A 76 18.20 11.34 10.13
N ALA A 77 18.78 12.48 9.76
CA ALA A 77 18.02 13.59 9.15
C ALA A 77 17.25 13.15 7.89
N SER A 78 17.83 12.27 7.07
CA SER A 78 17.27 11.83 5.79
C SER A 78 16.79 10.38 5.78
N VAL A 79 16.87 9.64 6.91
CA VAL A 79 16.49 8.22 6.96
C VAL A 79 15.44 7.99 8.04
N ILE A 80 14.28 7.55 7.59
CA ILE A 80 13.12 7.24 8.43
C ILE A 80 12.85 5.75 8.34
N LYS A 81 12.56 5.11 9.46
CA LYS A 81 12.17 3.71 9.53
C LYS A 81 10.79 3.59 10.14
N VAL A 82 9.94 2.75 9.54
CA VAL A 82 8.62 2.42 10.11
C VAL A 82 8.52 0.91 10.29
N GLN A 83 8.20 0.51 11.51
CA GLN A 83 7.89 -0.87 11.85
C GLN A 83 6.40 -1.10 11.64
N GLY A 84 6.06 -2.00 10.72
CA GLY A 84 4.69 -2.22 10.27
C GLY A 84 3.84 -3.13 11.17
N ASN A 85 4.46 -3.91 12.05
CA ASN A 85 3.77 -4.84 12.97
C ASN A 85 2.76 -5.76 12.27
N ASN A 86 3.13 -6.27 11.10
CA ASN A 86 2.30 -7.09 10.21
C ASN A 86 1.03 -6.40 9.67
N CYS A 87 0.94 -5.09 9.75
CA CYS A 87 -0.10 -4.35 9.04
C CYS A 87 0.13 -4.40 7.53
N LEU A 88 -0.91 -4.14 6.75
CA LEU A 88 -0.77 -3.95 5.31
C LEU A 88 0.09 -2.71 5.03
N ALA A 89 0.98 -2.80 4.05
CA ALA A 89 1.94 -1.74 3.74
C ALA A 89 1.33 -0.36 3.48
N PRO A 90 0.16 -0.21 2.83
CA PRO A 90 -0.49 1.09 2.67
C PRO A 90 -0.77 1.82 4.00
N VAL A 91 -1.12 1.07 5.05
CA VAL A 91 -1.33 1.63 6.39
C VAL A 91 -0.01 2.12 6.98
N VAL A 92 1.07 1.37 6.77
CA VAL A 92 2.42 1.73 7.22
C VAL A 92 2.95 2.95 6.45
N LEU A 93 2.70 3.01 5.15
CA LEU A 93 3.04 4.15 4.28
C LEU A 93 2.30 5.41 4.70
N ASN A 94 1.01 5.33 5.01
CA ASN A 94 0.24 6.47 5.48
C ASN A 94 0.87 7.14 6.71
N LYS A 95 1.51 6.36 7.58
CA LYS A 95 2.25 6.86 8.74
C LYS A 95 3.60 7.49 8.36
N GLY A 96 4.30 6.94 7.37
CA GLY A 96 5.67 7.32 7.03
C GLY A 96 5.79 8.43 5.99
N LEU A 97 4.85 8.53 5.04
CA LEU A 97 4.94 9.46 3.92
C LEU A 97 5.04 10.94 4.32
N PRO A 98 4.27 11.45 5.30
CA PRO A 98 4.39 12.84 5.71
C PRO A 98 5.78 13.20 6.24
N GLU A 99 6.38 12.30 7.02
CA GLU A 99 7.74 12.49 7.55
C GLU A 99 8.80 12.36 6.47
N LEU A 100 8.59 11.46 5.49
CA LEU A 100 9.45 11.33 4.31
C LEU A 100 9.44 12.63 3.49
N ALA A 101 8.27 13.14 3.16
CA ALA A 101 8.12 14.38 2.40
C ALA A 101 8.80 15.56 3.09
N LYS A 102 8.58 15.70 4.41
CA LYS A 102 9.24 16.72 5.22
C LYS A 102 10.76 16.59 5.16
N ALA A 103 11.28 15.40 5.44
CA ALA A 103 12.72 15.17 5.43
C ALA A 103 13.35 15.39 4.06
N ALA A 104 12.66 15.03 2.97
CA ALA A 104 13.13 15.26 1.61
C ALA A 104 13.22 16.77 1.27
N LYS A 105 12.22 17.55 1.67
CA LYS A 105 12.22 19.02 1.51
C LYS A 105 13.32 19.71 2.30
N GLU A 106 13.61 19.22 3.50
CA GLU A 106 14.64 19.79 4.39
C GLU A 106 16.07 19.43 3.97
N ASN A 107 16.27 18.21 3.44
CA ASN A 107 17.62 17.66 3.21
C ASN A 107 17.94 17.39 1.73
N GLY A 108 17.02 17.68 0.81
CA GLY A 108 17.17 17.44 -0.63
C GLY A 108 16.89 16.00 -1.06
N VAL A 109 17.11 15.02 -0.19
CA VAL A 109 16.83 13.59 -0.41
C VAL A 109 16.50 12.93 0.92
N ALA A 110 15.56 12.00 0.91
CA ALA A 110 15.24 11.18 2.08
C ALA A 110 14.80 9.77 1.69
N VAL A 111 14.89 8.84 2.64
CA VAL A 111 14.55 7.43 2.48
C VAL A 111 13.57 7.01 3.58
N LEU A 112 12.52 6.31 3.19
CA LEU A 112 11.59 5.64 4.08
C LEU A 112 11.80 4.12 3.97
N ALA A 113 12.29 3.50 5.03
CA ALA A 113 12.44 2.06 5.14
C ALA A 113 11.30 1.44 5.93
N ILE A 114 10.57 0.51 5.33
CA ILE A 114 9.45 -0.19 5.97
C ILE A 114 9.86 -1.64 6.26
N ASN A 115 9.59 -2.09 7.47
CA ASN A 115 9.85 -3.46 7.92
C ASN A 115 8.57 -4.10 8.47
N ASN A 116 8.51 -5.43 8.40
CA ASN A 116 7.40 -6.24 8.94
C ASN A 116 6.02 -5.70 8.51
N SER A 117 5.89 -5.34 7.25
CA SER A 117 4.62 -5.06 6.61
C SER A 117 4.17 -6.27 5.80
N HIS A 118 2.87 -6.46 5.71
CA HIS A 118 2.25 -7.46 4.87
C HIS A 118 1.82 -6.79 3.57
N HIS A 119 1.93 -7.46 2.46
CA HIS A 119 1.44 -7.10 1.12
C HIS A 119 1.44 -5.59 0.78
N MET A 120 2.29 -5.23 -0.16
CA MET A 120 2.18 -3.96 -0.91
C MET A 120 1.08 -4.15 -1.96
N ALA A 121 0.10 -3.28 -1.95
CA ALA A 121 -0.93 -3.25 -2.99
C ALA A 121 -0.36 -2.68 -4.31
N ALA A 122 -1.01 -1.72 -4.91
CA ALA A 122 -0.43 -0.93 -5.99
C ALA A 122 0.72 -0.05 -5.46
N MET A 123 1.70 0.26 -6.29
CA MET A 123 2.90 1.03 -5.89
C MET A 123 2.90 2.47 -6.44
N TRP A 124 1.84 2.90 -7.14
CA TRP A 124 1.77 4.28 -7.63
C TRP A 124 1.17 5.28 -6.63
N PRO A 125 0.24 4.90 -5.70
CA PRO A 125 -0.43 5.88 -4.84
C PRO A 125 0.53 6.65 -3.92
N GLU A 126 1.60 6.00 -3.44
CA GLU A 126 2.60 6.64 -2.60
C GLU A 126 3.50 7.60 -3.38
N THR A 127 3.86 7.26 -4.62
CA THR A 127 4.66 8.13 -5.48
C THR A 127 3.84 9.30 -6.02
N GLU A 128 2.56 9.08 -6.30
CA GLU A 128 1.61 10.12 -6.70
C GLU A 128 1.44 11.18 -5.61
N LYS A 129 1.21 10.77 -4.37
CA LYS A 129 1.11 11.68 -3.22
C LYS A 129 2.36 12.55 -3.03
N LEU A 130 3.53 11.97 -3.22
CA LEU A 130 4.78 12.72 -3.11
C LEU A 130 4.99 13.67 -4.30
N ALA A 131 4.55 13.27 -5.50
CA ALA A 131 4.59 14.12 -6.69
C ALA A 131 3.66 15.33 -6.55
N GLU A 132 2.48 15.17 -5.97
CA GLU A 132 1.56 16.27 -5.64
C GLU A 132 2.20 17.30 -4.70
N GLU A 133 3.15 16.86 -3.87
CA GLU A 133 3.95 17.74 -3.00
C GLU A 133 5.21 18.33 -3.66
N GLY A 134 5.37 18.13 -4.98
CA GLY A 134 6.51 18.63 -5.77
C GLY A 134 7.79 17.82 -5.62
N LEU A 135 7.69 16.56 -5.19
CA LEU A 135 8.82 15.66 -4.98
C LEU A 135 8.87 14.60 -6.09
N VAL A 136 10.11 14.18 -6.43
CA VAL A 136 10.32 12.98 -7.24
C VAL A 136 10.47 11.79 -6.31
N ALA A 137 9.74 10.71 -6.56
CA ALA A 137 9.73 9.53 -5.70
C ALA A 137 10.04 8.25 -6.49
N PHE A 138 10.78 7.36 -5.84
CA PHE A 138 11.02 6.00 -6.31
C PHE A 138 10.59 5.01 -5.22
N ALA A 139 9.71 4.07 -5.57
CA ALA A 139 9.23 3.03 -4.67
C ALA A 139 9.67 1.65 -5.16
N CYS A 140 10.17 0.82 -4.25
CA CYS A 140 10.53 -0.57 -4.54
C CYS A 140 10.16 -1.48 -3.37
N THR A 141 9.84 -2.73 -3.68
CA THR A 141 9.57 -3.75 -2.68
C THR A 141 10.10 -5.10 -3.14
N SER A 142 10.44 -5.97 -2.19
CA SER A 142 10.70 -7.37 -2.48
C SER A 142 9.39 -8.16 -2.32
N TYR A 143 9.12 -9.05 -3.26
CA TYR A 143 7.98 -9.94 -3.22
C TYR A 143 8.45 -11.39 -3.25
N LYS A 144 7.90 -12.22 -2.36
CA LYS A 144 8.14 -13.67 -2.48
C LYS A 144 7.54 -14.15 -3.79
N PRO A 145 8.26 -14.94 -4.61
CA PRO A 145 7.71 -15.46 -5.84
C PRO A 145 6.45 -16.29 -5.54
N ALA A 146 5.32 -15.69 -5.76
CA ALA A 146 4.06 -16.37 -5.95
C ALA A 146 3.84 -16.42 -7.46
N ALA A 147 3.09 -17.36 -8.00
CA ALA A 147 2.85 -17.50 -9.42
C ALA A 147 2.67 -16.13 -10.10
N VAL A 148 3.72 -15.63 -10.72
CA VAL A 148 3.80 -14.24 -11.14
C VAL A 148 3.55 -14.19 -12.62
N SER A 149 2.47 -13.54 -13.01
CA SER A 149 2.21 -13.15 -14.38
C SER A 149 3.25 -12.16 -14.96
N TYR A 150 4.25 -11.77 -14.17
CA TYR A 150 5.27 -10.77 -14.53
C TYR A 150 6.66 -11.34 -14.81
N THR A 151 6.82 -12.64 -14.86
CA THR A 151 8.12 -13.28 -15.18
C THR A 151 8.63 -12.94 -16.57
N HIS A 152 7.77 -12.45 -17.45
CA HIS A 152 8.11 -11.96 -18.79
C HIS A 152 8.37 -10.44 -18.84
N LEU A 153 8.17 -9.72 -17.75
CA LEU A 153 8.52 -8.30 -17.60
C LEU A 153 9.93 -8.10 -17.07
N THR A 154 10.75 -9.13 -16.96
CA THR A 154 12.18 -8.89 -16.98
C THR A 154 12.45 -8.18 -18.29
N LEU A 155 12.79 -6.89 -18.21
CA LEU A 155 13.37 -6.18 -19.33
C LEU A 155 14.37 -7.13 -19.97
N PRO A 156 14.26 -7.44 -21.27
CA PRO A 156 15.29 -8.19 -21.95
C PRO A 156 16.54 -7.35 -21.78
N THR A 157 17.40 -7.74 -20.85
CA THR A 157 18.76 -7.25 -20.80
C THR A 157 19.44 -7.79 -22.02
N LYS A 158 19.10 -7.27 -23.19
CA LYS A 158 19.95 -7.37 -24.35
C LYS A 158 21.24 -6.70 -23.93
N ARG A 159 22.24 -7.52 -23.63
CA ARG A 159 23.60 -7.08 -23.76
C ARG A 159 23.72 -6.36 -25.09
N ILE A 160 23.84 -5.07 -25.03
CA ILE A 160 24.41 -4.30 -26.12
C ILE A 160 25.92 -4.57 -26.00
N VAL A 161 26.42 -5.45 -26.83
CA VAL A 161 27.84 -5.62 -27.08
C VAL A 161 28.18 -4.57 -28.11
#